data_431972e11385a5973a27f71b467cfd3f
#
_entry.id   431972e11385a5973a27f71b467cfd3f
#
_cell.length_a   1.000
_cell.length_b   1.000
_cell.length_c   1.000
_cell.angle_alpha   90.00
_cell.angle_beta   90.00
_cell.angle_gamma   90.00
#
_symmetry.space_group_name_H-M   'P 1'
#
loop_
_entity.id
_entity.type
_entity.pdbx_description
1 polymer ?
#
loop_
_entity_poly.entity_id
_entity_poly.type
_entity_poly.pdbx_seq_one_letter_code
_entity_poly.pdbx_strand_id
1 'polypeptide(L)'
;MENSSANKELETVDTRGLFCPLPLTFVSRKLKEIPVGERLKVLADDKAFKKDIEIWAYETGNKLLEFREENGYYVAVIERGKGFKGESIWDKIKFISLGVKLHFIKHLLDIIPFNKPKYLITFVSVAEGLRAADFLKSKGIENFIMLPVPKEIYPHCGLVFGLKSKDDAVKIYNLLKENKYAVEDIHMIDGEKKYPKLEV
;
A
#
# COMPACT_ATOMS: atom_id res chain seq x y z
N MET A 1 -46.19 16.45 -6.25
CA MET A 1 -45.12 15.48 -6.58
C MET A 1 -44.06 15.65 -5.51
N GLU A 2 -44.19 14.88 -4.45
CA GLU A 2 -43.33 14.97 -3.27
C GLU A 2 -41.95 14.41 -3.56
N ASN A 3 -40.97 15.23 -3.29
CA ASN A 3 -39.55 14.91 -3.47
C ASN A 3 -39.12 14.03 -2.27
N SER A 4 -39.38 12.74 -2.36
CA SER A 4 -38.93 11.75 -1.38
C SER A 4 -37.46 11.44 -1.62
N SER A 5 -36.57 12.39 -1.29
CA SER A 5 -35.17 12.07 -1.00
C SER A 5 -35.09 11.50 0.42
N ALA A 6 -35.60 10.27 0.58
CA ALA A 6 -35.39 9.49 1.78
C ALA A 6 -33.89 9.47 2.09
N ASN A 7 -33.56 9.86 3.28
CA ASN A 7 -32.21 9.80 3.89
C ASN A 7 -31.78 8.33 3.93
N LYS A 8 -31.30 7.80 2.80
CA LYS A 8 -30.82 6.44 2.69
C LYS A 8 -29.55 6.37 3.52
N GLU A 9 -29.64 5.73 4.66
CA GLU A 9 -28.50 5.52 5.54
C GLU A 9 -27.37 4.90 4.73
N LEU A 10 -26.20 5.53 4.75
CA LEU A 10 -25.04 5.04 3.97
C LEU A 10 -24.68 3.64 4.45
N GLU A 11 -24.60 2.71 3.52
CA GLU A 11 -24.08 1.39 3.82
C GLU A 11 -22.69 1.52 4.43
N THR A 12 -22.46 0.86 5.58
CA THR A 12 -21.23 1.02 6.35
C THR A 12 -20.46 -0.30 6.41
N VAL A 13 -19.17 -0.24 6.11
CA VAL A 13 -18.21 -1.33 6.31
C VAL A 13 -17.28 -0.96 7.45
N ASP A 14 -17.30 -1.75 8.51
CA ASP A 14 -16.40 -1.61 9.64
C ASP A 14 -15.18 -2.52 9.45
N THR A 15 -14.03 -1.90 9.27
CA THR A 15 -12.74 -2.59 9.09
C THR A 15 -11.77 -2.28 10.22
N ARG A 16 -12.26 -1.77 11.35
CA ARG A 16 -11.43 -1.53 12.54
C ARG A 16 -10.89 -2.86 13.07
N GLY A 17 -9.66 -2.83 13.57
CA GLY A 17 -8.92 -4.03 13.98
C GLY A 17 -8.36 -4.85 12.81
N LEU A 18 -8.58 -4.45 11.56
CA LEU A 18 -7.98 -5.05 10.38
C LEU A 18 -6.82 -4.20 9.87
N PHE A 19 -5.79 -4.86 9.38
CA PHE A 19 -4.58 -4.22 8.85
C PHE A 19 -4.44 -4.44 7.35
N CYS A 20 -3.78 -3.50 6.68
CA CYS A 20 -3.52 -3.60 5.23
C CYS A 20 -2.98 -5.01 4.86
N PRO A 21 -3.49 -5.65 3.77
CA PRO A 21 -4.42 -5.11 2.76
C PRO A 21 -5.91 -5.42 3.04
N LEU A 22 -6.26 -5.97 4.21
CA LEU A 22 -7.61 -6.46 4.50
C LEU A 22 -8.68 -5.37 4.39
N PRO A 23 -8.55 -4.16 4.97
CA PRO A 23 -9.55 -3.11 4.83
C PRO A 23 -9.93 -2.85 3.38
N LEU A 24 -8.94 -2.69 2.49
CA LEU A 24 -9.19 -2.44 1.06
C LEU A 24 -9.84 -3.61 0.36
N THR A 25 -9.55 -4.84 0.80
CA THR A 25 -10.18 -6.06 0.26
C THR A 25 -11.68 -6.09 0.58
N PHE A 26 -12.04 -5.77 1.84
CA PHE A 26 -13.45 -5.67 2.26
C PHE A 26 -14.18 -4.54 1.55
N VAL A 27 -13.58 -3.35 1.45
CA VAL A 27 -14.12 -2.21 0.71
C VAL A 27 -14.34 -2.56 -0.76
N SER A 28 -13.34 -3.19 -1.41
CA SER A 28 -13.45 -3.62 -2.80
C SER A 28 -14.60 -4.59 -3.04
N ARG A 29 -14.76 -5.57 -2.14
CA ARG A 29 -15.85 -6.54 -2.22
C ARG A 29 -17.20 -5.84 -2.07
N LYS A 30 -17.34 -4.99 -1.06
CA LYS A 30 -18.59 -4.34 -0.73
C LYS A 30 -19.02 -3.32 -1.80
N LEU A 31 -18.07 -2.56 -2.35
CA LEU A 31 -18.36 -1.64 -3.46
C LEU A 31 -18.88 -2.37 -4.71
N LYS A 32 -18.53 -3.64 -4.93
CA LYS A 32 -19.07 -4.42 -6.05
C LYS A 32 -20.55 -4.79 -5.86
N GLU A 33 -21.04 -4.78 -4.64
CA GLU A 33 -22.42 -5.13 -4.30
C GLU A 33 -23.39 -3.96 -4.47
N ILE A 34 -22.89 -2.71 -4.43
CA ILE A 34 -23.73 -1.51 -4.60
C ILE A 34 -23.70 -0.98 -6.04
N PRO A 35 -24.70 -0.24 -6.52
CA PRO A 35 -24.71 0.36 -7.87
C PRO A 35 -23.62 1.40 -8.07
N VAL A 36 -23.22 1.64 -9.33
CA VAL A 36 -22.32 2.74 -9.72
C VAL A 36 -22.94 4.09 -9.33
N GLY A 37 -22.17 4.98 -8.70
CA GLY A 37 -22.63 6.26 -8.18
C GLY A 37 -23.15 6.20 -6.73
N GLU A 38 -23.39 5.00 -6.18
CA GLU A 38 -23.74 4.83 -4.78
C GLU A 38 -22.51 4.98 -3.89
N ARG A 39 -22.75 5.27 -2.61
CA ARG A 39 -21.73 5.62 -1.64
C ARG A 39 -21.62 4.56 -0.55
N LEU A 40 -20.40 4.31 -0.12
CA LEU A 40 -20.05 3.42 0.97
C LEU A 40 -19.29 4.18 2.04
N LYS A 41 -19.72 4.05 3.30
CA LYS A 41 -18.97 4.53 4.46
C LYS A 41 -18.05 3.43 4.96
N VAL A 42 -16.80 3.77 5.24
CA VAL A 42 -15.78 2.85 5.73
C VAL A 42 -15.22 3.36 7.05
N LEU A 43 -15.12 2.47 8.03
CA LEU A 43 -14.46 2.72 9.31
C LEU A 43 -13.15 1.92 9.35
N ALA A 44 -12.05 2.54 9.71
CA ALA A 44 -10.73 1.89 9.84
C ALA A 44 -9.91 2.57 10.95
N ASP A 45 -8.97 1.83 11.53
CA ASP A 45 -8.05 2.32 12.57
C ASP A 45 -6.57 2.11 12.22
N ASP A 46 -6.29 1.54 11.06
CA ASP A 46 -4.93 1.41 10.53
C ASP A 46 -4.40 2.76 10.02
N LYS A 47 -3.22 3.18 10.51
CA LYS A 47 -2.58 4.46 10.13
C LYS A 47 -2.25 4.57 8.64
N ALA A 48 -1.97 3.45 7.97
CA ALA A 48 -1.71 3.42 6.54
C ALA A 48 -2.99 3.63 5.71
N PHE A 49 -4.16 3.36 6.29
CA PHE A 49 -5.45 3.35 5.59
C PHE A 49 -5.73 4.67 4.85
N LYS A 50 -5.38 5.82 5.43
CA LYS A 50 -5.60 7.13 4.79
C LYS A 50 -4.96 7.20 3.40
N LYS A 51 -3.68 6.86 3.33
CA LYS A 51 -2.92 6.95 2.08
C LYS A 51 -3.33 5.84 1.12
N ASP A 52 -3.52 4.64 1.65
CA ASP A 52 -3.90 3.48 0.86
C ASP A 52 -5.27 3.64 0.22
N ILE A 53 -6.29 4.14 0.95
CA ILE A 53 -7.64 4.31 0.42
C ILE A 53 -7.71 5.41 -0.65
N GLU A 54 -6.92 6.49 -0.49
CA GLU A 54 -6.86 7.58 -1.46
C GLU A 54 -6.29 7.09 -2.81
N ILE A 55 -5.13 6.41 -2.76
CA ILE A 55 -4.47 5.87 -3.94
C ILE A 55 -5.33 4.77 -4.55
N TRP A 56 -5.83 3.85 -3.73
CA TRP A 56 -6.67 2.76 -4.18
C TRP A 56 -7.95 3.25 -4.86
N ALA A 57 -8.63 4.25 -4.31
CA ALA A 57 -9.83 4.82 -4.93
C ALA A 57 -9.51 5.41 -6.30
N TYR A 58 -8.42 6.17 -6.40
CA TYR A 58 -7.96 6.73 -7.68
C TYR A 58 -7.66 5.64 -8.70
N GLU A 59 -6.84 4.64 -8.34
CA GLU A 59 -6.43 3.55 -9.24
C GLU A 59 -7.60 2.67 -9.67
N THR A 60 -8.61 2.50 -8.82
CA THR A 60 -9.79 1.68 -9.12
C THR A 60 -10.94 2.45 -9.77
N GLY A 61 -10.72 3.74 -10.09
CA GLY A 61 -11.74 4.59 -10.71
C GLY A 61 -12.94 4.89 -9.81
N ASN A 62 -12.79 4.68 -8.51
CA ASN A 62 -13.72 5.14 -7.48
C ASN A 62 -13.36 6.56 -7.04
N LYS A 63 -14.25 7.21 -6.28
CA LYS A 63 -14.00 8.55 -5.75
C LYS A 63 -14.01 8.54 -4.24
N LEU A 64 -12.94 8.97 -3.61
CA LEU A 64 -12.94 9.32 -2.20
C LEU A 64 -13.59 10.69 -2.05
N LEU A 65 -14.79 10.74 -1.45
CA LEU A 65 -15.56 11.97 -1.28
C LEU A 65 -15.23 12.68 0.02
N GLU A 66 -14.99 11.90 1.08
CA GLU A 66 -14.73 12.40 2.41
C GLU A 66 -13.74 11.52 3.13
N PHE A 67 -12.85 12.14 3.89
CA PHE A 67 -11.96 11.48 4.82
C PHE A 67 -11.83 12.34 6.08
N ARG A 68 -12.12 11.75 7.24
CA ARG A 68 -11.98 12.40 8.52
C ARG A 68 -11.53 11.44 9.60
N GLU A 69 -10.94 11.95 10.65
CA GLU A 69 -10.60 11.21 11.85
C GLU A 69 -11.65 11.53 12.95
N GLU A 70 -12.20 10.48 13.56
CA GLU A 70 -13.18 10.57 14.62
C GLU A 70 -12.80 9.60 15.75
N ASN A 71 -12.70 10.07 16.99
CA ASN A 71 -12.52 9.22 18.17
C ASN A 71 -11.42 8.15 18.04
N GLY A 72 -10.31 8.47 17.36
CA GLY A 72 -9.18 7.57 17.18
C GLY A 72 -9.31 6.53 16.07
N TYR A 73 -10.30 6.67 15.19
CA TYR A 73 -10.44 5.90 13.97
C TYR A 73 -10.72 6.81 12.76
N TYR A 74 -10.55 6.29 11.58
CA TYR A 74 -10.77 6.99 10.31
C TYR A 74 -12.14 6.65 9.75
N VAL A 75 -12.81 7.67 9.21
CA VAL A 75 -14.06 7.54 8.46
C VAL A 75 -13.80 7.99 7.04
N ALA A 76 -14.02 7.12 6.07
CA ALA A 76 -13.95 7.42 4.64
C ALA A 76 -15.32 7.23 3.99
N VAL A 77 -15.69 8.12 3.07
CA VAL A 77 -16.87 7.95 2.22
C VAL A 77 -16.40 7.83 0.77
N ILE A 78 -16.74 6.71 0.16
CA ILE A 78 -16.31 6.36 -1.19
C ILE A 78 -17.53 6.22 -2.09
N GLU A 79 -17.51 6.90 -3.24
CA GLU A 79 -18.49 6.71 -4.31
C GLU A 79 -18.00 5.65 -5.28
N ARG A 80 -18.84 4.64 -5.57
CA ARG A 80 -18.52 3.63 -6.57
C ARG A 80 -18.41 4.25 -7.94
N GLY A 81 -17.23 4.14 -8.54
CA GLY A 81 -16.98 4.50 -9.93
C GLY A 81 -17.41 3.40 -10.91
N LYS A 82 -17.18 3.65 -12.19
CA LYS A 82 -17.47 2.68 -13.26
C LYS A 82 -16.54 1.45 -13.28
N GLY A 83 -15.62 1.36 -12.31
CA GLY A 83 -14.62 0.31 -12.23
C GLY A 83 -13.29 0.68 -12.89
N PHE A 84 -12.30 -0.19 -12.76
CA PHE A 84 -11.00 -0.04 -13.41
C PHE A 84 -11.17 0.29 -14.89
N LYS A 85 -10.44 1.26 -15.38
CA LYS A 85 -10.15 1.39 -16.81
C LYS A 85 -9.33 0.18 -17.24
N GLY A 86 -10.01 -0.93 -17.53
CA GLY A 86 -9.39 -2.18 -17.91
C GLY A 86 -9.35 -3.21 -16.78
N GLU A 87 -10.51 -3.80 -16.42
CA GLU A 87 -10.54 -5.12 -15.75
C GLU A 87 -10.07 -6.19 -16.74
N SER A 88 -8.82 -6.12 -17.17
CA SER A 88 -8.20 -7.22 -17.84
C SER A 88 -7.91 -8.33 -16.81
N ILE A 89 -8.23 -9.56 -17.14
CA ILE A 89 -7.79 -10.76 -16.42
C ILE A 89 -6.28 -10.68 -16.14
N TRP A 90 -5.52 -10.02 -17.00
CA TRP A 90 -4.09 -9.78 -16.88
C TRP A 90 -3.69 -8.91 -15.68
N ASP A 91 -4.52 -7.96 -15.25
CA ASP A 91 -4.20 -7.11 -14.08
C ASP A 91 -4.43 -7.89 -12.78
N LYS A 92 -5.46 -8.75 -12.73
CA LYS A 92 -5.65 -9.70 -11.63
C LYS A 92 -4.50 -10.71 -11.54
N ILE A 93 -4.04 -11.23 -12.68
CA ILE A 93 -2.90 -12.14 -12.76
C ILE A 93 -1.61 -11.45 -12.32
N LYS A 94 -1.38 -10.19 -12.70
CA LYS A 94 -0.22 -9.40 -12.25
C LYS A 94 -0.20 -9.24 -10.72
N PHE A 95 -1.34 -8.92 -10.10
CA PHE A 95 -1.42 -8.75 -8.65
C PHE A 95 -1.19 -10.07 -7.89
N ILE A 96 -1.79 -11.17 -8.35
CA ILE A 96 -1.57 -12.51 -7.78
C ILE A 96 -0.13 -12.95 -8.01
N SER A 97 0.42 -12.72 -9.21
CA SER A 97 1.80 -13.08 -9.53
C SER A 97 2.81 -12.29 -8.71
N LEU A 98 2.51 -11.05 -8.36
CA LEU A 98 3.35 -10.23 -7.47
C LEU A 98 3.41 -10.82 -6.06
N GLY A 99 2.28 -11.21 -5.49
CA GLY A 99 2.21 -11.86 -4.17
C GLY A 99 3.00 -13.16 -4.12
N VAL A 100 2.81 -14.02 -5.14
CA VAL A 100 3.55 -15.28 -5.29
C VAL A 100 5.05 -15.02 -5.49
N LYS A 101 5.41 -14.02 -6.30
CA LYS A 101 6.80 -13.63 -6.57
C LYS A 101 7.50 -13.12 -5.31
N LEU A 102 6.82 -12.29 -4.51
CA LEU A 102 7.36 -11.79 -3.24
C LEU A 102 7.59 -12.93 -2.23
N HIS A 103 6.65 -13.87 -2.16
CA HIS A 103 6.81 -15.03 -1.29
C HIS A 103 7.94 -15.95 -1.72
N PHE A 104 8.07 -16.20 -3.03
CA PHE A 104 9.14 -17.01 -3.60
C PHE A 104 10.53 -16.35 -3.45
N ILE A 105 10.62 -15.03 -3.65
CA ILE A 105 11.87 -14.27 -3.46
C ILE A 105 12.31 -14.34 -1.98
N LYS A 106 11.38 -14.22 -1.04
CA LYS A 106 11.69 -14.37 0.39
C LYS A 106 12.32 -15.74 0.67
N HIS A 107 11.70 -16.83 0.18
CA HIS A 107 12.23 -18.20 0.34
C HIS A 107 13.59 -18.37 -0.34
N LEU A 108 13.78 -17.80 -1.53
CA LEU A 108 15.04 -17.88 -2.24
C LEU A 108 16.18 -17.14 -1.53
N LEU A 109 15.88 -15.98 -0.92
CA LEU A 109 16.85 -15.20 -0.13
C LEU A 109 17.26 -15.90 1.18
N ASP A 110 16.37 -16.71 1.75
CA ASP A 110 16.69 -17.54 2.93
C ASP A 110 17.67 -18.66 2.59
N ILE A 111 17.68 -19.13 1.33
CA ILE A 111 18.53 -20.23 0.84
C ILE A 111 19.88 -19.72 0.31
N ILE A 112 19.95 -18.50 -0.24
CA ILE A 112 21.16 -17.96 -0.89
C ILE A 112 21.80 -16.88 -0.02
N PRO A 113 22.83 -17.20 0.80
CA PRO A 113 23.40 -16.26 1.78
C PRO A 113 24.13 -15.06 1.15
N PHE A 114 24.57 -15.17 -0.10
CA PHE A 114 25.35 -14.12 -0.77
C PHE A 114 24.54 -12.92 -1.30
N ASN A 115 23.20 -12.97 -1.26
CA ASN A 115 22.34 -11.97 -1.90
C ASN A 115 21.42 -11.23 -0.94
N LYS A 116 21.66 -11.32 0.38
CA LYS A 116 20.81 -10.67 1.40
C LYS A 116 20.99 -9.15 1.33
N PRO A 117 19.88 -8.40 1.36
CA PRO A 117 19.93 -6.95 1.49
C PRO A 117 20.54 -6.58 2.86
N LYS A 118 21.23 -5.46 2.91
CA LYS A 118 21.78 -4.89 4.14
C LYS A 118 21.03 -3.63 4.60
N TYR A 119 20.29 -3.02 3.70
CA TYR A 119 19.53 -1.79 3.94
C TYR A 119 18.11 -1.96 3.45
N LEU A 120 17.16 -1.35 4.16
CA LEU A 120 15.74 -1.35 3.81
C LEU A 120 15.24 0.09 3.74
N ILE A 121 14.55 0.44 2.66
CA ILE A 121 13.78 1.69 2.56
C ILE A 121 12.32 1.36 2.84
N THR A 122 11.72 2.03 3.83
CA THR A 122 10.31 1.88 4.20
C THR A 122 9.44 2.93 3.51
N PHE A 123 8.17 2.59 3.34
CA PHE A 123 7.17 3.45 2.70
C PHE A 123 5.95 3.59 3.60
N VAL A 124 5.28 4.74 3.51
CA VAL A 124 4.04 5.01 4.24
C VAL A 124 2.94 4.00 3.88
N SER A 125 2.96 3.43 2.67
CA SER A 125 2.01 2.43 2.22
C SER A 125 2.58 1.49 1.16
N VAL A 126 1.94 0.32 0.98
CA VAL A 126 2.27 -0.63 -0.09
C VAL A 126 2.11 0.01 -1.47
N ALA A 127 1.07 0.81 -1.67
CA ALA A 127 0.80 1.48 -2.93
C ALA A 127 1.91 2.48 -3.30
N GLU A 128 2.42 3.25 -2.34
CA GLU A 128 3.57 4.15 -2.56
C GLU A 128 4.82 3.37 -2.95
N GLY A 129 5.09 2.25 -2.28
CA GLY A 129 6.22 1.38 -2.63
C GLY A 129 6.13 0.83 -4.05
N LEU A 130 4.94 0.42 -4.50
CA LEU A 130 4.72 -0.07 -5.87
C LEU A 130 4.92 1.05 -6.89
N ARG A 131 4.36 2.23 -6.67
CA ARG A 131 4.55 3.40 -7.54
C ARG A 131 6.02 3.83 -7.62
N ALA A 132 6.72 3.81 -6.49
CA ALA A 132 8.15 4.09 -6.42
C ALA A 132 8.97 3.05 -7.23
N ALA A 133 8.59 1.77 -7.15
CA ALA A 133 9.25 0.72 -7.94
C ALA A 133 9.09 0.93 -9.44
N ASP A 134 7.89 1.27 -9.91
CA ASP A 134 7.65 1.55 -11.32
C ASP A 134 8.40 2.79 -11.80
N PHE A 135 8.46 3.84 -10.98
CA PHE A 135 9.26 5.04 -11.26
C PHE A 135 10.75 4.70 -11.38
N LEU A 136 11.34 3.97 -10.43
CA LEU A 136 12.75 3.59 -10.48
C LEU A 136 13.07 2.76 -11.71
N LYS A 137 12.22 1.79 -12.05
CA LYS A 137 12.36 0.98 -13.27
C LYS A 137 12.29 1.84 -14.54
N SER A 138 11.41 2.83 -14.59
CA SER A 138 11.31 3.77 -15.72
C SER A 138 12.58 4.60 -15.90
N LYS A 139 13.38 4.77 -14.83
CA LYS A 139 14.69 5.42 -14.84
C LYS A 139 15.86 4.45 -15.07
N GLY A 140 15.58 3.17 -15.31
CA GLY A 140 16.61 2.13 -15.48
C GLY A 140 17.30 1.72 -14.18
N ILE A 141 16.72 2.01 -13.01
CA ILE A 141 17.26 1.66 -11.71
C ILE A 141 16.60 0.36 -11.25
N GLU A 142 17.39 -0.73 -11.25
CA GLU A 142 16.91 -2.08 -10.92
C GLU A 142 17.70 -2.73 -9.77
N ASN A 143 18.64 -2.03 -9.15
CA ASN A 143 19.52 -2.51 -8.09
C ASN A 143 18.84 -2.58 -6.71
N PHE A 144 17.54 -2.84 -6.67
CA PHE A 144 16.74 -3.04 -5.45
C PHE A 144 15.84 -4.27 -5.58
N ILE A 145 15.44 -4.83 -4.45
CA ILE A 145 14.45 -5.91 -4.39
C ILE A 145 13.27 -5.48 -3.53
N MET A 146 12.07 -5.88 -3.94
CA MET A 146 10.86 -5.64 -3.14
C MET A 146 10.67 -6.79 -2.15
N LEU A 147 10.49 -6.46 -0.88
CA LEU A 147 10.32 -7.41 0.22
C LEU A 147 9.13 -7.00 1.09
N PRO A 148 8.47 -7.95 1.76
CA PRO A 148 7.55 -7.62 2.83
C PRO A 148 8.32 -6.95 3.98
N VAL A 149 7.71 -5.95 4.63
CA VAL A 149 8.32 -5.28 5.78
C VAL A 149 8.53 -6.29 6.93
N PRO A 150 9.69 -6.28 7.57
CA PRO A 150 9.91 -7.05 8.80
C PRO A 150 8.94 -6.60 9.90
N LYS A 151 8.40 -7.57 10.66
CA LYS A 151 7.45 -7.30 11.75
C LYS A 151 8.06 -6.44 12.87
N GLU A 152 9.36 -6.49 13.01
CA GLU A 152 10.15 -5.74 13.97
C GLU A 152 10.22 -4.25 13.62
N ILE A 153 10.09 -3.88 12.33
CA ILE A 153 9.98 -2.49 11.87
C ILE A 153 8.53 -2.03 11.94
N TYR A 154 7.64 -2.84 11.41
CA TYR A 154 6.23 -2.52 11.34
C TYR A 154 5.39 -3.79 11.49
N PRO A 155 4.53 -3.89 12.52
CA PRO A 155 3.78 -5.11 12.82
C PRO A 155 2.71 -5.45 11.80
N HIS A 156 2.45 -4.56 10.85
CA HIS A 156 1.40 -4.69 9.84
C HIS A 156 1.97 -5.00 8.46
N CYS A 157 1.08 -5.13 7.47
CA CYS A 157 1.49 -5.37 6.10
C CYS A 157 2.16 -4.12 5.51
N GLY A 158 3.34 -4.29 4.95
CA GLY A 158 4.08 -3.21 4.31
C GLY A 158 5.03 -3.77 3.24
N LEU A 159 5.49 -2.88 2.36
CA LEU A 159 6.49 -3.15 1.35
C LEU A 159 7.74 -2.34 1.67
N VAL A 160 8.90 -2.96 1.52
CA VAL A 160 10.20 -2.29 1.65
C VAL A 160 11.06 -2.58 0.43
N PHE A 161 11.98 -1.67 0.11
CA PHE A 161 13.04 -1.95 -0.83
C PHE A 161 14.29 -2.41 -0.09
N GLY A 162 14.76 -3.60 -0.45
CA GLY A 162 16.02 -4.15 0.04
C GLY A 162 17.17 -3.79 -0.88
N LEU A 163 18.26 -3.26 -0.32
CA LEU A 163 19.46 -2.84 -1.02
C LEU A 163 20.72 -3.42 -0.35
N LYS A 164 21.77 -3.60 -1.13
CA LYS A 164 23.04 -4.18 -0.65
C LYS A 164 24.03 -3.13 -0.16
N SER A 165 24.00 -1.94 -0.75
CA SER A 165 24.93 -0.85 -0.51
C SER A 165 24.23 0.31 0.24
N LYS A 166 24.94 0.95 1.16
CA LYS A 166 24.50 2.17 1.83
C LYS A 166 24.31 3.31 0.84
N ASP A 167 25.26 3.47 -0.07
CA ASP A 167 25.25 4.56 -1.04
C ASP A 167 24.05 4.45 -1.99
N ASP A 168 23.72 3.23 -2.43
CA ASP A 168 22.53 2.99 -3.24
C ASP A 168 21.25 3.29 -2.45
N ALA A 169 21.20 2.91 -1.17
CA ALA A 169 20.04 3.16 -0.34
C ALA A 169 19.80 4.66 -0.15
N VAL A 170 20.84 5.42 0.18
CA VAL A 170 20.77 6.87 0.34
C VAL A 170 20.43 7.56 -0.98
N LYS A 171 21.05 7.14 -2.08
CA LYS A 171 20.80 7.71 -3.42
C LYS A 171 19.35 7.48 -3.86
N ILE A 172 18.84 6.27 -3.71
CA ILE A 172 17.44 5.94 -4.08
C ILE A 172 16.46 6.66 -3.15
N TYR A 173 16.72 6.70 -1.86
CA TYR A 173 15.88 7.41 -0.90
C TYR A 173 15.76 8.89 -1.24
N ASN A 174 16.87 9.58 -1.49
CA ASN A 174 16.87 11.00 -1.85
C ASN A 174 16.16 11.23 -3.18
N LEU A 175 16.42 10.39 -4.19
CA LEU A 175 15.73 10.48 -5.49
C LEU A 175 14.22 10.35 -5.35
N LEU A 176 13.75 9.41 -4.52
CA LEU A 176 12.32 9.23 -4.28
C LEU A 176 11.72 10.42 -3.53
N LYS A 177 12.42 10.95 -2.53
CA LYS A 177 12.00 12.10 -1.74
C LYS A 177 11.90 13.37 -2.59
N GLU A 178 12.87 13.63 -3.45
CA GLU A 178 12.87 14.74 -4.42
C GLU A 178 11.69 14.65 -5.38
N ASN A 179 11.31 13.44 -5.77
CA ASN A 179 10.15 13.20 -6.63
C ASN A 179 8.82 13.01 -5.86
N LYS A 180 8.77 13.45 -4.59
CA LYS A 180 7.57 13.50 -3.73
C LYS A 180 6.92 12.14 -3.45
N TYR A 181 7.68 11.05 -3.50
CA TYR A 181 7.22 9.76 -3.00
C TYR A 181 7.23 9.75 -1.47
N ALA A 182 6.23 9.11 -0.88
CA ALA A 182 6.10 9.03 0.59
C ALA A 182 6.98 7.90 1.15
N VAL A 183 8.30 8.15 1.17
CA VAL A 183 9.29 7.32 1.85
C VAL A 183 9.40 7.73 3.32
N GLU A 184 9.58 6.76 4.21
CA GLU A 184 9.71 7.02 5.65
C GLU A 184 11.17 7.06 6.09
N ASP A 185 11.80 5.89 6.19
CA ASP A 185 13.12 5.74 6.77
C ASP A 185 14.00 4.77 5.97
N ILE A 186 15.30 4.86 6.21
CA ILE A 186 16.25 3.81 5.83
C ILE A 186 16.62 3.05 7.10
N HIS A 187 16.52 1.72 7.05
CA HIS A 187 16.95 0.84 8.12
C HIS A 187 18.16 0.01 7.69
N MET A 188 19.09 -0.18 8.57
CA MET A 188 20.17 -1.15 8.41
C MET A 188 19.73 -2.50 8.97
N ILE A 189 20.03 -3.60 8.29
CA ILE A 189 19.78 -4.95 8.81
C ILE A 189 21.00 -5.35 9.65
N ASP A 190 20.81 -5.42 10.97
CA ASP A 190 21.79 -6.03 11.87
C ASP A 190 21.51 -7.53 11.97
N GLY A 191 22.57 -8.35 12.10
CA GLY A 191 22.49 -9.80 12.11
C GLY A 191 21.59 -10.41 13.19
N GLU A 192 21.20 -9.61 14.20
CA GLU A 192 20.33 -9.99 15.31
C GLU A 192 18.82 -9.66 15.06
N LYS A 193 18.41 -9.44 13.81
CA LYS A 193 17.04 -8.95 13.46
C LYS A 193 16.70 -7.60 14.09
N LYS A 194 17.69 -6.79 14.34
CA LYS A 194 17.52 -5.39 14.68
C LYS A 194 17.61 -4.56 13.41
N TYR A 195 16.81 -3.51 13.36
CA TYR A 195 16.69 -2.64 12.20
C TYR A 195 16.88 -1.17 12.63
N PRO A 196 18.09 -0.79 13.05
CA PRO A 196 18.35 0.60 13.43
C PRO A 196 18.13 1.52 12.23
N LYS A 197 17.54 2.68 12.50
CA LYS A 197 17.37 3.73 11.49
C LYS A 197 18.74 4.33 11.13
N LEU A 198 18.92 4.60 9.86
CA LEU A 198 20.06 5.31 9.34
C LEU A 198 19.72 6.81 9.32
N GLU A 199 20.49 7.63 10.02
CA GLU A 199 20.41 9.08 9.89
C GLU A 199 20.97 9.51 8.54
N VAL A 200 20.10 10.18 7.73
CA VAL A 200 20.39 10.63 6.35
C VAL A 200 20.09 12.11 6.22
#